data_1f9ee45c7d59206e91629450431e693f
#
_entry.id   1f9ee45c7d59206e91629450431e693f
#
_cell.length_a   1.000
_cell.length_b   1.000
_cell.length_c   1.000
_cell.angle_alpha   90.00
_cell.angle_beta   90.00
_cell.angle_gamma   90.00
#
_symmetry.space_group_name_H-M   'P 1'
#
loop_
_entity.id
_entity.type
_entity.pdbx_description
1 polymer ?
#
loop_
_entity_poly.entity_id
_entity_poly.type
_entity_poly.pdbx_seq_one_letter_code
_entity_poly.pdbx_strand_id
1 'polypeptide(L)'
;GNDMRHTDLSSINLSHAKLIDNDMRWIDMSYADLRYAKLTGNDMTSTDMRYTYTRDTCFEDCIIPMACPSDGAFIGWKKARHCGEAVLVKLLIPEDAKRSSATGRKCRCDKAKVVEILTMKGNIEVEFAVSVYNDSFVYKKGKVVCEPNFCEDRFKECAEGIHFFIDRKEAENYLP
;
A
#
# COMPACT_ATOMS: atom_id res chain seq x y z
N GLY A 1 -29.09 -3.57 -5.23
CA GLY A 1 -27.97 -4.01 -4.39
C GLY A 1 -28.43 -4.55 -3.04
N ASN A 2 -27.61 -5.36 -2.46
CA ASN A 2 -27.83 -5.92 -1.12
C ASN A 2 -26.94 -5.24 -0.09
N ASP A 3 -27.37 -5.23 1.15
CA ASP A 3 -26.53 -4.89 2.29
C ASP A 3 -25.74 -6.13 2.73
N MET A 4 -24.42 -6.11 2.50
CA MET A 4 -23.50 -7.18 2.86
C MET A 4 -22.48 -6.74 3.91
N ARG A 5 -22.69 -5.58 4.53
CA ARG A 5 -21.75 -5.00 5.51
C ARG A 5 -21.39 -5.97 6.63
N HIS A 6 -20.14 -5.89 7.09
CA HIS A 6 -19.61 -6.68 8.20
C HIS A 6 -19.66 -8.20 7.99
N THR A 7 -19.82 -8.67 6.75
CA THR A 7 -19.79 -10.10 6.45
C THR A 7 -18.34 -10.59 6.40
N ASP A 8 -18.07 -11.77 6.93
CA ASP A 8 -16.81 -12.46 6.76
C ASP A 8 -16.90 -13.34 5.49
N LEU A 9 -16.14 -12.96 4.48
CA LEU A 9 -15.95 -13.69 3.21
C LEU A 9 -14.47 -14.07 3.05
N SER A 10 -13.71 -14.15 4.13
CA SER A 10 -12.30 -14.53 4.09
C SER A 10 -12.12 -15.95 3.56
N SER A 11 -11.07 -16.13 2.75
CA SER A 11 -10.70 -17.42 2.15
C SER A 11 -11.80 -18.09 1.30
N ILE A 12 -12.88 -17.38 0.96
CA ILE A 12 -13.97 -17.94 0.16
C ILE A 12 -13.60 -17.98 -1.33
N ASN A 13 -14.13 -18.95 -2.05
CA ASN A 13 -14.05 -18.97 -3.50
C ASN A 13 -15.26 -18.23 -4.12
N LEU A 14 -15.01 -17.05 -4.65
CA LEU A 14 -15.94 -16.21 -5.41
C LEU A 14 -15.50 -16.07 -6.87
N SER A 15 -14.67 -16.98 -7.36
CA SER A 15 -14.25 -16.93 -8.77
C SER A 15 -15.48 -17.01 -9.68
N HIS A 16 -15.47 -16.17 -10.73
CA HIS A 16 -16.61 -16.00 -11.66
C HIS A 16 -17.92 -15.48 -11.03
N ALA A 17 -17.93 -15.10 -9.74
CA ALA A 17 -19.11 -14.55 -9.09
C ALA A 17 -19.53 -13.20 -9.69
N LYS A 18 -20.81 -12.87 -9.55
CA LYS A 18 -21.36 -11.56 -9.90
C LYS A 18 -21.90 -10.89 -8.63
N LEU A 19 -21.20 -9.89 -8.17
CA LEU A 19 -21.58 -9.05 -7.03
C LEU A 19 -21.71 -7.61 -7.56
N ILE A 20 -22.93 -7.15 -7.82
CA ILE A 20 -23.18 -5.90 -8.52
C ILE A 20 -24.03 -4.98 -7.64
N ASP A 21 -23.61 -3.71 -7.52
CA ASP A 21 -24.31 -2.64 -6.81
C ASP A 21 -24.62 -2.96 -5.34
N ASN A 22 -23.70 -3.64 -4.63
CA ASN A 22 -23.91 -3.97 -3.22
C ASN A 22 -23.17 -2.98 -2.30
N ASP A 23 -23.68 -2.83 -1.09
CA ASP A 23 -22.96 -2.22 0.02
C ASP A 23 -22.06 -3.30 0.66
N MET A 24 -20.78 -3.24 0.32
CA MET A 24 -19.77 -4.20 0.75
C MET A 24 -18.78 -3.59 1.77
N ARG A 25 -19.18 -2.53 2.47
CA ARG A 25 -18.33 -1.85 3.45
C ARG A 25 -18.02 -2.75 4.64
N TRP A 26 -16.77 -2.67 5.13
CA TRP A 26 -16.27 -3.42 6.30
C TRP A 26 -16.36 -4.95 6.15
N ILE A 27 -16.36 -5.47 4.93
CA ILE A 27 -16.26 -6.92 4.68
C ILE A 27 -14.81 -7.37 4.86
N ASP A 28 -14.61 -8.53 5.45
CA ASP A 28 -13.35 -9.24 5.34
C ASP A 28 -13.41 -10.19 4.12
N MET A 29 -12.61 -9.89 3.10
CA MET A 29 -12.40 -10.72 1.90
C MET A 29 -10.94 -11.18 1.81
N SER A 30 -10.19 -11.13 2.90
CA SER A 30 -8.79 -11.53 2.90
C SER A 30 -8.65 -12.98 2.42
N TYR A 31 -7.63 -13.23 1.59
CA TYR A 31 -7.37 -14.53 0.96
C TYR A 31 -8.50 -15.08 0.07
N ALA A 32 -9.54 -14.31 -0.24
CA ALA A 32 -10.61 -14.75 -1.13
C ALA A 32 -10.12 -14.93 -2.58
N ASP A 33 -10.74 -15.86 -3.30
CA ASP A 33 -10.51 -16.01 -4.72
C ASP A 33 -11.59 -15.27 -5.52
N LEU A 34 -11.22 -14.14 -6.12
CA LEU A 34 -12.10 -13.27 -6.93
C LEU A 34 -11.77 -13.35 -8.43
N ARG A 35 -10.93 -14.29 -8.84
CA ARG A 35 -10.51 -14.38 -10.24
C ARG A 35 -11.72 -14.47 -11.17
N TYR A 36 -11.71 -13.63 -12.21
CA TYR A 36 -12.79 -13.54 -13.19
C TYR A 36 -14.15 -13.09 -12.60
N ALA A 37 -14.20 -12.63 -11.36
CA ALA A 37 -15.43 -12.12 -10.75
C ALA A 37 -15.79 -10.74 -11.31
N LYS A 38 -17.08 -10.42 -11.29
CA LYS A 38 -17.60 -9.10 -11.64
C LYS A 38 -18.13 -8.42 -10.37
N LEU A 39 -17.42 -7.37 -9.93
CA LEU A 39 -17.76 -6.59 -8.74
C LEU A 39 -18.14 -5.14 -9.07
N THR A 40 -18.88 -4.93 -10.13
CA THR A 40 -19.24 -3.59 -10.62
C THR A 40 -20.14 -2.82 -9.65
N GLY A 41 -19.86 -1.53 -9.43
CA GLY A 41 -20.76 -0.60 -8.70
C GLY A 41 -20.82 -0.80 -7.19
N ASN A 42 -19.94 -1.61 -6.60
CA ASN A 42 -19.96 -1.86 -5.15
C ASN A 42 -19.27 -0.75 -4.35
N ASP A 43 -19.82 -0.39 -3.20
CA ASP A 43 -19.08 0.36 -2.18
C ASP A 43 -18.27 -0.61 -1.31
N MET A 44 -16.95 -0.62 -1.51
CA MET A 44 -16.00 -1.47 -0.81
C MET A 44 -15.14 -0.67 0.18
N THR A 45 -15.67 0.45 0.69
CA THR A 45 -14.97 1.26 1.68
C THR A 45 -14.67 0.43 2.94
N SER A 46 -13.43 0.44 3.38
CA SER A 46 -12.95 -0.33 4.54
C SER A 46 -13.06 -1.85 4.40
N THR A 47 -13.22 -2.37 3.19
CA THR A 47 -13.14 -3.81 2.94
C THR A 47 -11.69 -4.29 3.05
N ASP A 48 -11.45 -5.38 3.73
CA ASP A 48 -10.13 -6.02 3.77
C ASP A 48 -9.98 -6.97 2.57
N MET A 49 -9.10 -6.61 1.64
CA MET A 49 -8.78 -7.41 0.46
C MET A 49 -7.32 -7.89 0.46
N ARG A 50 -6.68 -7.95 1.61
CA ARG A 50 -5.29 -8.40 1.69
C ARG A 50 -5.15 -9.84 1.20
N TYR A 51 -4.15 -10.09 0.36
CA TYR A 51 -3.86 -11.42 -0.20
C TYR A 51 -4.98 -12.03 -1.04
N THR A 52 -5.92 -11.22 -1.53
CA THR A 52 -7.00 -11.68 -2.42
C THR A 52 -6.45 -11.98 -3.82
N TYR A 53 -6.94 -13.02 -4.46
CA TYR A 53 -6.61 -13.34 -5.85
C TYR A 53 -7.57 -12.57 -6.78
N THR A 54 -7.06 -11.51 -7.42
CA THR A 54 -7.86 -10.55 -8.22
C THR A 54 -7.59 -10.59 -9.72
N ARG A 55 -6.95 -11.66 -10.24
CA ARG A 55 -6.66 -11.75 -11.66
C ARG A 55 -7.94 -11.74 -12.50
N ASP A 56 -8.00 -10.84 -13.50
CA ASP A 56 -9.15 -10.66 -14.39
C ASP A 56 -10.47 -10.32 -13.65
N THR A 57 -10.41 -9.78 -12.43
CA THR A 57 -11.55 -9.27 -11.70
C THR A 57 -11.94 -7.89 -12.24
N CYS A 58 -13.23 -7.67 -12.48
CA CYS A 58 -13.76 -6.37 -12.88
C CYS A 58 -14.20 -5.57 -11.65
N PHE A 59 -13.58 -4.40 -11.43
CA PHE A 59 -13.90 -3.44 -10.35
C PHE A 59 -14.49 -2.13 -10.91
N GLU A 60 -15.11 -2.17 -12.07
CA GLU A 60 -15.71 -0.99 -12.71
C GLU A 60 -16.71 -0.32 -11.75
N ASP A 61 -16.63 1.01 -11.62
CA ASP A 61 -17.47 1.85 -10.76
C ASP A 61 -17.48 1.47 -9.26
N CYS A 62 -16.53 0.65 -8.80
CA CYS A 62 -16.38 0.35 -7.38
C CYS A 62 -15.73 1.51 -6.62
N ILE A 63 -16.24 1.78 -5.41
CA ILE A 63 -15.60 2.71 -4.46
C ILE A 63 -14.59 1.91 -3.63
N ILE A 64 -13.31 2.07 -3.92
CA ILE A 64 -12.20 1.41 -3.18
C ILE A 64 -11.17 2.48 -2.81
N PRO A 65 -11.34 3.17 -1.67
CA PRO A 65 -10.43 4.23 -1.23
C PRO A 65 -8.99 3.75 -1.09
N MET A 66 -8.05 4.64 -1.37
CA MET A 66 -6.63 4.42 -1.06
C MET A 66 -6.32 4.87 0.37
N ALA A 67 -5.34 4.21 1.01
CA ALA A 67 -4.84 4.62 2.32
C ALA A 67 -3.95 5.89 2.26
N CYS A 68 -3.42 6.22 1.08
CA CYS A 68 -2.68 7.47 0.84
C CYS A 68 -3.51 8.46 0.02
N PRO A 69 -3.20 9.76 0.08
CA PRO A 69 -3.83 10.78 -0.76
C PRO A 69 -3.74 10.43 -2.25
N SER A 70 -4.85 10.64 -2.99
CA SER A 70 -4.93 10.42 -4.44
C SER A 70 -4.21 11.50 -5.24
N ASP A 71 -4.12 12.70 -4.68
CA ASP A 71 -3.59 13.91 -5.31
C ASP A 71 -2.66 14.69 -4.37
N GLY A 72 -2.02 15.72 -4.91
CA GLY A 72 -1.07 16.56 -4.20
C GLY A 72 0.19 15.83 -3.73
N ALA A 73 1.14 16.58 -3.23
CA ALA A 73 2.34 16.04 -2.58
C ALA A 73 2.08 15.84 -1.08
N PHE A 74 2.66 14.77 -0.52
CA PHE A 74 2.48 14.45 0.90
C PHE A 74 3.69 13.74 1.49
N ILE A 75 3.71 13.60 2.82
CA ILE A 75 4.76 12.89 3.55
C ILE A 75 4.35 11.44 3.80
N GLY A 76 5.29 10.52 3.51
CA GLY A 76 5.23 9.13 3.92
C GLY A 76 6.44 8.73 4.76
N TRP A 77 6.33 7.64 5.48
CA TRP A 77 7.36 7.11 6.37
C TRP A 77 7.69 5.66 6.01
N LYS A 78 8.96 5.33 6.10
CA LYS A 78 9.45 3.99 5.79
C LYS A 78 10.51 3.54 6.79
N LYS A 79 10.43 2.28 7.22
CA LYS A 79 11.52 1.64 7.95
C LYS A 79 12.60 1.17 6.97
N ALA A 80 13.85 1.43 7.30
CA ALA A 80 15.04 1.05 6.53
C ALA A 80 16.18 0.66 7.50
N ARG A 81 17.39 0.42 7.00
CA ARG A 81 18.57 0.10 7.80
C ARG A 81 19.71 1.07 7.52
N HIS A 82 20.41 1.47 8.56
CA HIS A 82 21.68 2.18 8.50
C HIS A 82 22.70 1.44 9.39
N CYS A 83 23.82 0.99 8.81
CA CYS A 83 24.85 0.23 9.53
C CYS A 83 24.30 -0.94 10.38
N GLY A 84 23.30 -1.66 9.85
CA GLY A 84 22.65 -2.79 10.52
C GLY A 84 21.50 -2.42 11.46
N GLU A 85 21.39 -1.16 11.88
CA GLU A 85 20.36 -0.68 12.79
C GLU A 85 19.12 -0.15 12.03
N ALA A 86 17.95 -0.32 12.64
CA ALA A 86 16.70 0.20 12.08
C ALA A 86 16.68 1.74 12.14
N VAL A 87 16.25 2.35 11.04
CA VAL A 87 16.05 3.81 10.91
C VAL A 87 14.72 4.10 10.25
N LEU A 88 14.24 5.33 10.41
CA LEU A 88 13.05 5.85 9.73
C LEU A 88 13.48 6.81 8.63
N VAL A 89 12.97 6.57 7.44
CA VAL A 89 13.12 7.45 6.29
C VAL A 89 11.83 8.23 6.10
N LYS A 90 11.94 9.56 6.16
CA LYS A 90 10.85 10.49 5.82
C LYS A 90 10.92 10.78 4.33
N LEU A 91 9.86 10.49 3.64
CA LEU A 91 9.72 10.60 2.20
C LEU A 91 8.72 11.70 1.85
N LEU A 92 9.08 12.60 0.93
CA LEU A 92 8.11 13.43 0.22
C LEU A 92 7.70 12.69 -1.04
N ILE A 93 6.45 12.30 -1.13
CA ILE A 93 5.84 11.71 -2.32
C ILE A 93 5.36 12.88 -3.17
N PRO A 94 5.96 13.14 -4.34
CA PRO A 94 5.58 14.29 -5.16
C PRO A 94 4.21 14.07 -5.83
N GLU A 95 3.58 15.15 -6.24
CA GLU A 95 2.25 15.13 -6.87
C GLU A 95 2.20 14.25 -8.12
N ASP A 96 3.24 14.26 -8.91
CA ASP A 96 3.37 13.49 -10.15
C ASP A 96 3.87 12.04 -9.94
N ALA A 97 3.98 11.55 -8.70
CA ALA A 97 4.30 10.16 -8.42
C ALA A 97 3.10 9.26 -8.68
N LYS A 98 3.33 8.13 -9.36
CA LYS A 98 2.38 7.02 -9.33
C LYS A 98 2.32 6.49 -7.91
N ARG A 99 1.12 6.25 -7.42
CA ARG A 99 0.90 5.80 -6.05
C ARG A 99 -0.21 4.75 -5.98
N SER A 100 -0.11 3.87 -5.02
CA SER A 100 -1.05 2.79 -4.84
C SER A 100 -1.10 2.35 -3.37
N SER A 101 -2.25 1.92 -2.94
CA SER A 101 -2.40 1.03 -1.79
C SER A 101 -3.49 0.02 -2.11
N ALA A 102 -3.38 -1.19 -1.59
CA ALA A 102 -4.50 -2.13 -1.59
C ALA A 102 -5.58 -1.61 -0.61
N THR A 103 -6.10 -2.45 0.23
CA THR A 103 -7.02 -2.03 1.30
C THR A 103 -6.34 -1.93 2.66
N GLY A 104 -5.06 -2.34 2.75
CA GLY A 104 -4.22 -2.18 3.93
C GLY A 104 -3.66 -0.76 4.06
N ARG A 105 -2.94 -0.53 5.17
CA ARG A 105 -2.32 0.77 5.48
C ARG A 105 -0.97 0.99 4.78
N LYS A 106 -0.40 -0.08 4.20
CA LYS A 106 0.87 -0.05 3.47
C LYS A 106 0.65 0.47 2.05
N CYS A 107 1.31 1.56 1.72
CA CYS A 107 1.24 2.23 0.43
C CYS A 107 2.51 1.99 -0.39
N ARG A 108 2.45 2.22 -1.69
CA ARG A 108 3.58 2.18 -2.64
C ARG A 108 3.59 3.39 -3.55
N CYS A 109 4.77 3.81 -3.99
CA CYS A 109 4.94 4.79 -5.07
C CYS A 109 6.10 4.41 -5.99
N ASP A 110 6.14 5.02 -7.17
CA ASP A 110 7.23 4.84 -8.13
C ASP A 110 8.43 5.73 -7.82
N LYS A 111 8.23 6.87 -7.17
CA LYS A 111 9.29 7.82 -6.80
C LYS A 111 8.98 8.57 -5.53
N ALA A 112 10.03 8.95 -4.81
CA ALA A 112 9.95 9.77 -3.61
C ALA A 112 11.25 10.56 -3.39
N LYS A 113 11.16 11.75 -2.80
CA LYS A 113 12.33 12.50 -2.32
C LYS A 113 12.60 12.16 -0.85
N VAL A 114 13.82 11.78 -0.54
CA VAL A 114 14.26 11.55 0.84
C VAL A 114 14.45 12.89 1.53
N VAL A 115 13.62 13.18 2.54
CA VAL A 115 13.66 14.43 3.31
C VAL A 115 14.62 14.31 4.49
N GLU A 116 14.42 13.27 5.29
CA GLU A 116 15.18 12.99 6.51
C GLU A 116 15.39 11.49 6.66
N ILE A 117 16.44 11.10 7.37
CA ILE A 117 16.66 9.72 7.82
C ILE A 117 17.04 9.79 9.30
N LEU A 118 16.24 9.16 10.17
CA LEU A 118 16.36 9.29 11.62
C LEU A 118 16.60 7.93 12.27
N THR A 119 17.50 7.86 13.23
CA THR A 119 17.64 6.66 14.06
C THR A 119 16.37 6.44 14.89
N MET A 120 16.04 5.17 15.16
CA MET A 120 14.88 4.81 16.00
C MET A 120 15.04 5.30 17.44
N LYS A 121 16.29 5.35 17.94
CA LYS A 121 16.63 5.88 19.27
C LYS A 121 17.22 7.28 19.11
N GLY A 122 16.62 8.26 19.78
CA GLY A 122 17.15 9.61 19.87
C GLY A 122 16.89 10.51 18.64
N ASN A 123 16.25 10.01 17.57
CA ASN A 123 15.98 10.77 16.34
C ASN A 123 17.24 11.47 15.76
N ILE A 124 18.40 10.82 15.86
CA ILE A 124 19.64 11.34 15.29
C ILE A 124 19.59 11.19 13.79
N GLU A 125 19.85 12.28 13.07
CA GLU A 125 19.84 12.29 11.61
C GLU A 125 21.08 11.59 11.04
N VAL A 126 20.88 10.78 9.99
CA VAL A 126 21.94 10.11 9.23
C VAL A 126 21.78 10.38 7.73
N GLU A 127 22.89 10.27 6.98
CA GLU A 127 22.93 10.70 5.58
C GLU A 127 22.34 9.68 4.58
N PHE A 128 22.35 8.38 4.93
CA PHE A 128 21.83 7.33 4.05
C PHE A 128 21.24 6.16 4.84
N ALA A 129 20.41 5.39 4.16
CA ALA A 129 19.91 4.10 4.61
C ALA A 129 19.75 3.16 3.42
N VAL A 130 19.66 1.86 3.67
CA VAL A 130 19.37 0.85 2.67
C VAL A 130 18.01 0.21 2.94
N SER A 131 17.37 -0.29 1.89
CA SER A 131 16.10 -1.00 2.05
C SER A 131 16.28 -2.26 2.90
N VAL A 132 15.28 -2.62 3.69
CA VAL A 132 15.31 -3.85 4.50
C VAL A 132 15.37 -5.11 3.63
N TYR A 133 14.77 -5.07 2.43
CA TYR A 133 14.68 -6.23 1.53
C TYR A 133 15.67 -6.21 0.37
N ASN A 134 16.34 -5.08 0.12
CA ASN A 134 17.25 -4.93 -1.01
C ASN A 134 18.38 -3.96 -0.65
N ASP A 135 19.55 -4.48 -0.32
CA ASP A 135 20.70 -3.69 0.11
C ASP A 135 21.25 -2.76 -1.00
N SER A 136 20.94 -3.04 -2.27
CA SER A 136 21.31 -2.17 -3.38
C SER A 136 20.38 -0.95 -3.53
N PHE A 137 19.21 -0.95 -2.88
CA PHE A 137 18.28 0.17 -2.92
C PHE A 137 18.59 1.15 -1.78
N VAL A 138 19.27 2.25 -2.15
CA VAL A 138 19.82 3.22 -1.19
C VAL A 138 18.94 4.48 -1.13
N TYR A 139 18.54 4.85 0.07
CA TYR A 139 17.92 6.13 0.42
C TYR A 139 19.04 7.10 0.84
N LYS A 140 19.19 8.21 0.14
CA LYS A 140 20.17 9.25 0.48
C LYS A 140 19.45 10.58 0.69
N LYS A 141 19.71 11.24 1.83
CA LYS A 141 19.10 12.52 2.18
C LYS A 141 19.19 13.54 1.02
N GLY A 142 18.08 14.22 0.75
CA GLY A 142 17.97 15.22 -0.31
C GLY A 142 17.83 14.67 -1.72
N LYS A 143 18.02 13.37 -1.95
CA LYS A 143 17.93 12.74 -3.27
C LYS A 143 16.53 12.15 -3.53
N VAL A 144 16.21 12.06 -4.81
CA VAL A 144 15.02 11.32 -5.28
C VAL A 144 15.42 9.86 -5.49
N VAL A 145 14.60 8.95 -5.02
CA VAL A 145 14.66 7.51 -5.30
C VAL A 145 13.50 7.15 -6.22
N CYS A 146 13.74 6.21 -7.13
CA CYS A 146 12.76 5.76 -8.11
C CYS A 146 12.74 4.22 -8.18
N GLU A 147 11.55 3.68 -8.41
CA GLU A 147 11.33 2.27 -8.75
C GLU A 147 10.74 2.20 -10.17
N PRO A 148 11.58 1.97 -11.19
CA PRO A 148 11.14 2.00 -12.59
C PRO A 148 10.16 0.88 -12.95
N ASN A 149 10.18 -0.23 -12.20
CA ASN A 149 9.30 -1.37 -12.40
C ASN A 149 8.04 -1.31 -11.51
N PHE A 150 7.61 -0.10 -11.15
CA PHE A 150 6.43 0.08 -10.29
C PHE A 150 5.23 -0.72 -10.80
N CYS A 151 4.69 -1.59 -9.97
CA CYS A 151 3.51 -2.39 -10.29
C CYS A 151 2.24 -1.57 -10.05
N GLU A 152 1.45 -1.36 -11.10
CA GLU A 152 0.21 -0.59 -11.02
C GLU A 152 -0.96 -1.39 -10.42
N ASP A 153 -0.86 -2.73 -10.38
CA ASP A 153 -1.87 -3.57 -9.74
C ASP A 153 -1.90 -3.29 -8.22
N ARG A 154 -2.93 -2.57 -7.80
CA ARG A 154 -3.05 -2.10 -6.42
C ARG A 154 -3.22 -3.23 -5.40
N PHE A 155 -3.79 -4.36 -5.80
CA PHE A 155 -4.06 -5.48 -4.89
C PHE A 155 -2.85 -6.37 -4.63
N LYS A 156 -1.77 -6.19 -5.38
CA LYS A 156 -0.47 -6.83 -5.08
C LYS A 156 0.29 -6.00 -4.05
N GLU A 157 0.00 -6.19 -2.77
CA GLU A 157 0.59 -5.37 -1.69
C GLU A 157 2.12 -5.40 -1.62
N CYS A 158 2.73 -6.54 -1.92
CA CYS A 158 4.19 -6.74 -1.84
C CYS A 158 4.88 -6.64 -3.21
N ALA A 159 4.21 -6.07 -4.22
CA ALA A 159 4.78 -5.86 -5.54
C ALA A 159 5.82 -4.71 -5.56
N GLU A 160 6.48 -4.55 -6.71
CA GLU A 160 7.50 -3.54 -6.94
C GLU A 160 6.98 -2.14 -6.66
N GLY A 161 7.78 -1.37 -5.93
CA GLY A 161 7.46 0.00 -5.50
C GLY A 161 8.20 0.40 -4.24
N ILE A 162 8.26 1.69 -3.99
CA ILE A 162 8.78 2.25 -2.74
C ILE A 162 7.65 2.18 -1.71
N HIS A 163 7.71 1.17 -0.82
CA HIS A 163 6.70 0.99 0.22
C HIS A 163 6.87 2.00 1.35
N PHE A 164 5.73 2.54 1.82
CA PHE A 164 5.69 3.52 2.91
C PHE A 164 4.36 3.46 3.68
N PHE A 165 4.30 4.14 4.80
CA PHE A 165 3.09 4.40 5.59
C PHE A 165 2.84 5.90 5.69
N ILE A 166 1.60 6.30 5.81
CA ILE A 166 1.24 7.72 6.07
C ILE A 166 1.58 8.08 7.52
N ASP A 167 1.28 7.18 8.45
CA ASP A 167 1.58 7.40 9.86
C ASP A 167 2.99 6.93 10.22
N ARG A 168 3.72 7.78 10.97
CA ARG A 168 5.08 7.48 11.42
C ARG A 168 5.13 6.26 12.32
N LYS A 169 4.16 6.10 13.24
CA LYS A 169 4.14 4.98 14.20
C LYS A 169 3.88 3.66 13.50
N GLU A 170 3.08 3.66 12.42
CA GLU A 170 2.89 2.46 11.59
C GLU A 170 4.22 2.02 10.98
N ALA A 171 5.02 2.95 10.45
CA ALA A 171 6.35 2.65 9.94
C ALA A 171 7.32 2.17 11.04
N GLU A 172 7.28 2.78 12.24
CA GLU A 172 8.08 2.38 13.40
C GLU A 172 7.79 0.93 13.83
N ASN A 173 6.51 0.58 13.88
CA ASN A 173 6.03 -0.73 14.36
C ASN A 173 6.05 -1.81 13.27
N TYR A 174 6.29 -1.45 12.02
CA TYR A 174 6.33 -2.42 10.93
C TYR A 174 7.44 -3.46 11.15
N LEU A 175 7.06 -4.73 11.12
CA LEU A 175 7.96 -5.88 11.14
C LEU A 175 8.13 -6.35 9.69
N PRO A 176 9.35 -6.24 9.12
CA PRO A 176 9.63 -6.64 7.74
C PRO A 176 9.69 -8.16 7.56
#